data_b8b70eca14fa55f1f843645aa36b9c78
#
_entry.id   b8b70eca14fa55f1f843645aa36b9c78
#
_cell.length_a   1.000
_cell.length_b   1.000
_cell.length_c   1.000
_cell.angle_alpha   90.00
_cell.angle_beta   90.00
_cell.angle_gamma   90.00
#
_symmetry.space_group_name_H-M   'P 1'
#
loop_
_entity.id
_entity.type
_entity.pdbx_description
1 polymer ?
#
loop_
_entity_poly.entity_id
_entity_poly.type
_entity_poly.pdbx_seq_one_letter_code
_entity_poly.pdbx_strand_id
1 'polypeptide(L)'
;MNERPQVDDDAAPALARGVKLRFDKARDAWVLLAPEKVLMPDPIAVEILKRCDGKARVAEIVDDLAATFSAERARVASDVQTFLQDLADKGMIAV
;
A
#
# COMPACT_ATOMS: atom_id res chain seq x y z
N MET A 1 7.47 0.11 -25.89
CA MET A 1 6.55 0.86 -25.01
C MET A 1 6.58 0.25 -23.64
N ASN A 2 6.85 1.05 -22.63
CA ASN A 2 6.85 0.57 -21.27
C ASN A 2 5.44 0.56 -20.70
N GLU A 3 5.01 -0.62 -20.33
CA GLU A 3 3.74 -0.76 -19.66
C GLU A 3 3.99 -0.94 -18.18
N ARG A 4 3.46 -0.04 -17.40
CA ARG A 4 3.49 -0.16 -15.93
C ARG A 4 2.16 -0.67 -15.46
N PRO A 5 2.13 -1.46 -14.39
CA PRO A 5 0.86 -1.80 -13.76
C PRO A 5 0.12 -0.53 -13.39
N GLN A 6 -1.15 -0.48 -13.75
CA GLN A 6 -2.01 0.66 -13.40
C GLN A 6 -2.77 0.33 -12.12
N VAL A 7 -2.64 1.19 -11.13
CA VAL A 7 -3.39 1.04 -9.89
C VAL A 7 -4.64 1.90 -10.00
N ASP A 8 -5.74 1.27 -10.37
CA ASP A 8 -7.03 1.98 -10.46
C ASP A 8 -7.95 1.55 -9.32
N ASP A 9 -9.14 2.15 -9.25
CA ASP A 9 -10.08 1.92 -8.15
C ASP A 9 -10.55 0.47 -8.05
N ASP A 10 -10.54 -0.26 -9.16
CA ASP A 10 -10.99 -1.66 -9.20
C ASP A 10 -9.87 -2.65 -8.92
N ALA A 11 -8.64 -2.19 -8.86
CA ALA A 11 -7.51 -3.07 -8.57
C ALA A 11 -7.60 -3.57 -7.13
N ALA A 12 -7.20 -4.81 -6.92
CA ALA A 12 -7.12 -5.42 -5.58
C ALA A 12 -5.65 -5.67 -5.26
N PRO A 13 -4.96 -4.68 -4.68
CA PRO A 13 -3.51 -4.80 -4.48
C PRO A 13 -3.14 -5.82 -3.42
N ALA A 14 -2.03 -6.50 -3.65
CA ALA A 14 -1.43 -7.42 -2.70
C ALA A 14 0.08 -7.19 -2.68
N LEU A 15 0.72 -7.52 -1.56
CA LEU A 15 2.17 -7.46 -1.52
C LEU A 15 2.74 -8.46 -2.53
N ALA A 16 3.75 -8.04 -3.27
CA ALA A 16 4.39 -8.88 -4.25
C ALA A 16 5.08 -10.06 -3.57
N ARG A 17 5.39 -11.09 -4.34
CA ARG A 17 6.08 -12.27 -3.83
C ARG A 17 7.42 -11.86 -3.21
N GLY A 18 7.68 -12.31 -1.99
CA GLY A 18 8.91 -11.97 -1.28
C GLY A 18 8.87 -10.63 -0.56
N VAL A 19 7.75 -9.92 -0.61
CA VAL A 19 7.58 -8.65 0.10
C VAL A 19 6.69 -8.90 1.32
N LYS A 20 7.14 -8.43 2.49
CA LYS A 20 6.41 -8.65 3.75
C LYS A 20 6.37 -7.38 4.59
N LEU A 21 5.22 -7.14 5.20
CA LEU A 21 5.08 -6.08 6.19
C LEU A 21 5.20 -6.72 7.57
N ARG A 22 6.16 -6.27 8.37
CA ARG A 22 6.42 -6.84 9.70
C ARG A 22 6.64 -5.76 10.73
N PHE A 23 6.25 -6.05 11.96
CA PHE A 23 6.58 -5.17 13.09
C PHE A 23 7.94 -5.60 13.64
N ASP A 24 8.89 -4.67 13.66
CA ASP A 24 10.23 -4.91 14.18
C ASP A 24 10.28 -4.45 15.64
N LYS A 25 10.30 -5.39 16.56
CA LYS A 25 10.29 -5.09 17.99
C LYS A 25 11.55 -4.35 18.44
N ALA A 26 12.69 -4.65 17.83
CA ALA A 26 13.94 -4.00 18.21
C ALA A 26 13.90 -2.52 17.86
N ARG A 27 13.25 -2.15 16.76
CA ARG A 27 13.10 -0.77 16.33
C ARG A 27 11.82 -0.11 16.82
N ASP A 28 10.90 -0.92 17.35
CA ASP A 28 9.56 -0.46 17.73
C ASP A 28 8.86 0.23 16.55
N ALA A 29 8.94 -0.39 15.38
CA ALA A 29 8.41 0.19 14.15
C ALA A 29 8.05 -0.88 13.12
N TRP A 30 7.11 -0.54 12.24
CA TRP A 30 6.80 -1.40 11.12
C TRP A 30 7.84 -1.25 10.02
N VAL A 31 8.18 -2.37 9.37
CA VAL A 31 9.12 -2.37 8.26
C VAL A 31 8.49 -3.13 7.08
N LEU A 32 8.79 -2.67 5.88
CA LEU A 32 8.41 -3.37 4.65
C LEU A 32 9.67 -4.04 4.11
N LEU A 33 9.68 -5.36 4.15
CA LEU A 33 10.83 -6.17 3.73
C LEU A 33 10.63 -6.62 2.29
N ALA A 34 11.63 -6.36 1.47
CA ALA A 34 11.70 -6.85 0.10
C ALA A 34 13.04 -7.56 -0.08
N PRO A 35 13.24 -8.35 -1.16
CA PRO A 35 14.45 -9.17 -1.28
C PRO A 35 15.76 -8.43 -1.10
N GLU A 36 15.85 -7.19 -1.55
CA GLU A 36 17.09 -6.43 -1.45
C GLU A 36 16.92 -5.09 -0.75
N LYS A 37 15.76 -4.85 -0.13
CA LYS A 37 15.45 -3.55 0.46
C LYS A 37 14.69 -3.70 1.75
N VAL A 38 14.91 -2.76 2.65
CA VAL A 38 14.11 -2.59 3.85
C VAL A 38 13.60 -1.15 3.82
N LEU A 39 12.30 -0.98 3.83
CA LEU A 39 11.68 0.34 3.85
C LEU A 39 11.00 0.58 5.19
N MET A 40 11.02 1.83 5.61
CA MET A 40 10.39 2.25 6.87
C MET A 40 9.14 3.07 6.53
N PRO A 41 7.99 2.43 6.32
CA PRO A 41 6.77 3.17 5.99
C PRO A 41 6.31 4.01 7.18
N ASP A 42 5.75 5.19 6.87
CA ASP A 42 5.15 6.02 7.90
C ASP A 42 3.83 5.39 8.37
N PRO A 43 3.21 5.90 9.46
CA PRO A 43 1.99 5.30 9.99
C PRO A 43 0.85 5.18 8.98
N ILE A 44 0.69 6.16 8.10
CA ILE A 44 -0.37 6.11 7.08
C ILE A 44 -0.05 5.02 6.05
N ALA A 45 1.19 4.94 5.60
CA ALA A 45 1.62 3.90 4.66
C ALA A 45 1.41 2.51 5.24
N VAL A 46 1.69 2.32 6.53
CA VAL A 46 1.45 1.05 7.23
C VAL A 46 -0.03 0.67 7.13
N GLU A 47 -0.92 1.62 7.37
CA GLU A 47 -2.36 1.34 7.32
C GLU A 47 -2.82 0.97 5.91
N ILE A 48 -2.24 1.60 4.89
CA ILE A 48 -2.53 1.22 3.50
C ILE A 48 -2.03 -0.21 3.24
N LEU A 49 -0.81 -0.51 3.63
CA LEU A 49 -0.19 -1.82 3.40
C LEU A 49 -0.92 -2.95 4.10
N LYS A 50 -1.43 -2.71 5.31
CA LYS A 50 -2.21 -3.72 6.05
C LYS A 50 -3.47 -4.14 5.30
N ARG A 51 -3.98 -3.30 4.42
CA ARG A 51 -5.21 -3.56 3.67
C ARG A 51 -4.96 -4.15 2.29
N CYS A 52 -3.69 -4.31 1.91
CA CYS A 52 -3.30 -4.88 0.62
C CYS A 52 -3.27 -6.40 0.69
N ASP A 53 -4.45 -7.02 0.76
CA ASP A 53 -4.61 -8.47 0.94
C ASP A 53 -4.95 -9.20 -0.35
N GLY A 54 -4.99 -8.51 -1.47
CA GLY A 54 -5.35 -9.09 -2.75
C GLY A 54 -6.85 -9.25 -2.97
N LYS A 55 -7.66 -8.83 -1.99
CA LYS A 55 -9.13 -8.95 -2.05
C LYS A 55 -9.83 -7.61 -2.01
N ALA A 56 -9.39 -6.73 -1.13
CA ALA A 56 -9.96 -5.39 -1.04
C ALA A 56 -9.52 -4.55 -2.24
N ARG A 57 -10.48 -3.91 -2.88
CA ARG A 57 -10.19 -3.01 -4.00
C ARG A 57 -9.69 -1.67 -3.48
N VAL A 58 -8.97 -0.96 -4.32
CA VAL A 58 -8.45 0.37 -3.95
C VAL A 58 -9.57 1.27 -3.44
N ALA A 59 -10.73 1.29 -4.12
CA ALA A 59 -11.86 2.10 -3.69
C ALA A 59 -12.33 1.75 -2.28
N GLU A 60 -12.34 0.45 -1.95
CA GLU A 60 -12.72 -0.01 -0.61
C GLU A 60 -11.70 0.38 0.44
N ILE A 61 -10.41 0.30 0.08
CA ILE A 61 -9.32 0.72 0.97
C ILE A 61 -9.46 2.22 1.27
N VAL A 62 -9.72 3.01 0.25
CA VAL A 62 -9.91 4.46 0.40
C VAL A 62 -11.10 4.76 1.31
N ASP A 63 -12.24 4.09 1.09
CA ASP A 63 -13.42 4.29 1.92
C ASP A 63 -13.15 3.95 3.38
N ASP A 64 -12.47 2.83 3.62
CA ASP A 64 -12.15 2.39 4.97
C ASP A 64 -11.20 3.36 5.68
N LEU A 65 -10.16 3.80 4.99
CA LEU A 65 -9.20 4.73 5.56
C LEU A 65 -9.83 6.10 5.82
N ALA A 66 -10.65 6.59 4.90
CA ALA A 66 -11.33 7.87 5.07
C ALA A 66 -12.25 7.83 6.30
N ALA A 67 -12.96 6.73 6.49
CA ALA A 67 -13.83 6.55 7.66
C ALA A 67 -13.01 6.41 8.94
N THR A 68 -11.98 5.59 8.92
CA THR A 68 -11.15 5.30 10.11
C THR A 68 -10.48 6.56 10.63
N PHE A 69 -9.97 7.42 9.75
CA PHE A 69 -9.22 8.61 10.13
C PHE A 69 -10.05 9.90 10.03
N SER A 70 -11.34 9.79 9.73
CA SER A 70 -12.23 10.95 9.56
C SER A 70 -11.63 11.96 8.59
N ALA A 71 -11.08 11.46 7.49
CA ALA A 71 -10.38 12.28 6.50
C ALA A 71 -11.22 12.45 5.24
N GLU A 72 -10.92 13.50 4.48
CA GLU A 72 -11.62 13.75 3.23
C GLU A 72 -11.28 12.65 2.21
N ARG A 73 -12.31 12.02 1.66
CA ARG A 73 -12.14 10.86 0.78
C ARG A 73 -11.29 11.18 -0.45
N ALA A 74 -11.51 12.33 -1.07
CA ALA A 74 -10.76 12.70 -2.28
C ALA A 74 -9.26 12.78 -2.02
N ARG A 75 -8.87 13.31 -0.88
CA ARG A 75 -7.47 13.41 -0.48
C ARG A 75 -6.89 12.04 -0.18
N VAL A 76 -7.64 11.22 0.55
CA VAL A 76 -7.21 9.85 0.85
C VAL A 76 -7.04 9.07 -0.44
N ALA A 77 -7.98 9.21 -1.38
CA ALA A 77 -7.90 8.52 -2.67
C ALA A 77 -6.64 8.90 -3.43
N SER A 78 -6.31 10.20 -3.46
CA SER A 78 -5.11 10.68 -4.13
C SER A 78 -3.84 10.13 -3.48
N ASP A 79 -3.78 10.17 -2.16
CA ASP A 79 -2.62 9.69 -1.41
C ASP A 79 -2.43 8.17 -1.57
N VAL A 80 -3.51 7.41 -1.46
CA VAL A 80 -3.47 5.95 -1.62
C VAL A 80 -3.03 5.59 -3.03
N GLN A 81 -3.63 6.21 -4.03
CA GLN A 81 -3.32 5.92 -5.42
C GLN A 81 -1.86 6.22 -5.74
N THR A 82 -1.36 7.36 -5.30
CA THR A 82 0.04 7.76 -5.53
C THR A 82 1.01 6.79 -4.85
N PHE A 83 0.72 6.43 -3.61
CA PHE A 83 1.56 5.51 -2.84
C PHE A 83 1.59 4.12 -3.48
N LEU A 84 0.41 3.57 -3.81
CA LEU A 84 0.34 2.24 -4.39
C LEU A 84 0.94 2.20 -5.80
N GLN A 85 0.74 3.26 -6.58
CA GLN A 85 1.35 3.33 -7.91
C GLN A 85 2.87 3.33 -7.83
N ASP A 86 3.43 4.06 -6.86
CA ASP A 86 4.87 4.07 -6.63
C ASP A 86 5.39 2.67 -6.29
N LEU A 87 4.69 1.97 -5.41
CA LEU A 87 5.08 0.61 -5.04
C LEU A 87 4.90 -0.38 -6.19
N ALA A 88 3.87 -0.20 -7.00
CA ALA A 88 3.66 -1.04 -8.18
C ALA A 88 4.79 -0.83 -9.19
N ASP A 89 5.19 0.42 -9.39
CA ASP A 89 6.30 0.76 -10.29
C ASP A 89 7.61 0.12 -9.81
N LYS A 90 7.77 -0.03 -8.51
CA LYS A 90 8.96 -0.66 -7.92
C LYS A 90 8.83 -2.19 -7.81
N GLY A 91 7.71 -2.75 -8.22
CA GLY A 91 7.49 -4.19 -8.15
C GLY A 91 7.22 -4.72 -6.75
N MET A 92 6.84 -3.87 -5.82
CA MET A 92 6.61 -4.26 -4.43
C MET A 92 5.17 -4.67 -4.14
N ILE A 93 4.25 -4.28 -5.00
CA ILE A 93 2.86 -4.77 -4.94
C ILE A 93 2.45 -5.29 -6.31
N ALA A 94 1.51 -6.23 -6.27
CA ALA A 94 0.86 -6.76 -7.47
C ALA A 94 -0.57 -6.22 -7.51
N VAL A 95 -1.05 -5.90 -8.68
CA VAL A 95 -2.40 -5.39 -8.88
C VAL A 95 -3.14 -6.17 -9.96
#